data_75c9013f75e3923d5907cffabde79e9e
#
_entry.id   75c9013f75e3923d5907cffabde79e9e
#
_cell.length_a   1.000
_cell.length_b   1.000
_cell.length_c   1.000
_cell.angle_alpha   90.00
_cell.angle_beta   90.00
_cell.angle_gamma   90.00
#
_symmetry.space_group_name_H-M   'P 1'
#
loop_
_entity.id
_entity.type
_entity.pdbx_description
1 polymer ?
#
loop_
_entity_poly.entity_id
_entity_poly.type
_entity_poly.pdbx_seq_one_letter_code
_entity_poly.pdbx_strand_id
1 'polypeptide(L)'
;FSTEGIFLDLIPIYESLDIAISQGQEKTTTDKLMEGNKLLKNMFDSLLEKNSLEVINPINEKFDPNLHQAIKTIKDDKKENNFVDEVLQKGYKLVDRVIKPALVVVIKN
;
A
#
# COMPACT_ATOMS: atom_id res chain seq x y z
N PHE A 1 -15.59 16.41 5.18
CA PHE A 1 -14.71 15.57 6.02
C PHE A 1 -13.86 16.46 6.90
N SER A 2 -13.97 16.32 8.20
CA SER A 2 -13.11 17.07 9.08
C SER A 2 -11.78 16.33 9.28
N THR A 3 -10.72 17.09 9.40
CA THR A 3 -9.40 16.56 9.74
C THR A 3 -9.46 15.80 11.06
N GLU A 4 -10.31 16.24 11.98
CA GLU A 4 -10.52 15.60 13.28
C GLU A 4 -10.98 14.15 13.13
N GLY A 5 -11.88 13.86 12.16
CA GLY A 5 -12.37 12.50 11.93
C GLY A 5 -11.25 11.54 11.57
N ILE A 6 -10.31 11.96 10.71
CA ILE A 6 -9.16 11.15 10.33
C ILE A 6 -8.27 10.88 11.55
N PHE A 7 -8.01 11.89 12.36
CA PHE A 7 -7.20 11.74 13.56
C PHE A 7 -7.84 10.80 14.57
N LEU A 8 -9.17 10.89 14.74
CA LEU A 8 -9.89 9.96 15.62
C LEU A 8 -9.78 8.52 15.14
N ASP A 9 -9.74 8.31 13.82
CA ASP A 9 -9.55 6.97 13.24
C ASP A 9 -8.09 6.49 13.39
N LEU A 10 -7.12 7.39 13.40
CA LEU A 10 -5.70 7.06 13.55
C LEU A 10 -5.32 6.72 14.99
N ILE A 11 -6.00 7.31 15.98
CA ILE A 11 -5.66 7.12 17.39
C ILE A 11 -5.63 5.64 17.81
N PRO A 12 -6.63 4.80 17.49
CA PRO A 12 -6.56 3.38 17.87
C PRO A 12 -5.35 2.66 17.27
N ILE A 13 -4.97 3.01 16.04
CA ILE A 13 -3.80 2.41 15.38
C ILE A 13 -2.53 2.83 16.13
N TYR A 14 -2.40 4.11 16.42
CA TYR A 14 -1.27 4.65 17.19
C TYR A 14 -1.16 3.98 18.56
N GLU A 15 -2.28 3.89 19.28
CA GLU A 15 -2.31 3.27 20.59
C GLU A 15 -1.92 1.79 20.53
N SER A 16 -2.38 1.05 19.53
CA SER A 16 -2.02 -0.36 19.36
C SER A 16 -0.51 -0.52 19.14
N LEU A 17 0.08 0.36 18.33
CA LEU A 17 1.51 0.35 18.10
C LEU A 17 2.30 0.71 19.34
N ASP A 18 1.84 1.74 20.06
CA ASP A 18 2.47 2.19 21.30
C ASP A 18 2.48 1.09 22.36
N ILE A 19 1.35 0.39 22.52
CA ILE A 19 1.23 -0.73 23.45
C ILE A 19 2.18 -1.88 23.04
N ALA A 20 2.21 -2.19 21.75
CA ALA A 20 3.08 -3.25 21.23
C ALA A 20 4.56 -2.97 21.54
N ILE A 21 4.98 -1.71 21.41
CA ILE A 21 6.37 -1.32 21.68
C ILE A 21 6.64 -1.30 23.18
N SER A 22 5.76 -0.69 23.99
CA SER A 22 5.97 -0.58 25.44
C SER A 22 5.87 -1.91 26.15
N GLN A 23 5.05 -2.82 25.63
CA GLN A 23 4.93 -4.20 26.15
C GLN A 23 5.77 -5.18 25.34
N GLY A 24 6.44 -4.69 24.32
CA GLY A 24 7.33 -5.46 23.47
C GLY A 24 8.41 -6.10 24.31
N GLN A 25 8.33 -7.39 24.44
CA GLN A 25 9.19 -8.12 25.32
C GLN A 25 10.33 -8.73 24.55
N GLU A 26 11.47 -8.85 25.20
CA GLU A 26 12.64 -9.55 24.68
C GLU A 26 12.33 -10.98 24.28
N LYS A 27 11.20 -11.51 24.74
CA LYS A 27 10.77 -12.90 24.50
C LYS A 27 9.77 -13.05 23.37
N THR A 28 9.51 -11.97 22.61
CA THR A 28 8.56 -12.09 21.51
C THR A 28 9.19 -12.86 20.34
N THR A 29 8.40 -13.68 19.66
CA THR A 29 8.86 -14.44 18.50
C THR A 29 8.63 -13.67 17.21
N THR A 30 9.34 -14.09 16.16
CA THR A 30 9.13 -13.52 14.80
C THR A 30 7.68 -13.71 14.37
N ASP A 31 7.09 -14.87 14.66
CA ASP A 31 5.70 -15.14 14.29
C ASP A 31 4.73 -14.19 14.98
N LYS A 32 4.96 -13.91 16.25
CA LYS A 32 4.12 -12.97 17.00
C LYS A 32 4.28 -11.53 16.50
N LEU A 33 5.50 -11.13 16.15
CA LEU A 33 5.75 -9.82 15.55
C LEU A 33 5.03 -9.69 14.21
N MET A 34 5.11 -10.72 13.37
CA MET A 34 4.43 -10.72 12.07
C MET A 34 2.91 -10.67 12.25
N GLU A 35 2.37 -11.40 13.20
CA GLU A 35 0.94 -11.39 13.52
C GLU A 35 0.49 -10.00 13.96
N GLY A 36 1.25 -9.35 14.82
CA GLY A 36 1.00 -7.97 15.25
C GLY A 36 1.04 -6.98 14.11
N ASN A 37 2.02 -7.12 13.22
CA ASN A 37 2.15 -6.27 12.03
C ASN A 37 0.97 -6.44 11.08
N LYS A 38 0.51 -7.66 10.88
CA LYS A 38 -0.67 -7.93 10.05
C LYS A 38 -1.93 -7.30 10.65
N LEU A 39 -2.06 -7.35 11.96
CA LEU A 39 -3.18 -6.73 12.65
C LEU A 39 -3.17 -5.21 12.44
N LEU A 40 -2.01 -4.56 12.60
CA LEU A 40 -1.87 -3.13 12.36
C LEU A 40 -2.19 -2.78 10.91
N LYS A 41 -1.70 -3.57 9.97
CA LYS A 41 -2.00 -3.36 8.55
C LYS A 41 -3.51 -3.45 8.29
N ASN A 42 -4.19 -4.42 8.88
CA ASN A 42 -5.64 -4.55 8.73
C ASN A 42 -6.38 -3.34 9.28
N MET A 43 -5.92 -2.76 10.38
CA MET A 43 -6.50 -1.54 10.93
C MET A 43 -6.34 -0.37 9.98
N PHE A 44 -5.15 -0.23 9.37
CA PHE A 44 -4.91 0.78 8.33
C PHE A 44 -5.80 0.55 7.10
N ASP A 45 -5.90 -0.70 6.64
CA ASP A 45 -6.73 -1.04 5.47
C ASP A 45 -8.18 -0.61 5.71
N SER A 46 -8.71 -0.84 6.91
CA SER A 46 -10.06 -0.43 7.27
C SER A 46 -10.21 1.10 7.29
N LEU A 47 -9.19 1.79 7.79
CA LEU A 47 -9.18 3.26 7.81
C LEU A 47 -9.16 3.82 6.38
N LEU A 48 -8.34 3.25 5.51
CA LEU A 48 -8.25 3.68 4.11
C LEU A 48 -9.60 3.49 3.41
N GLU A 49 -10.20 2.32 3.56
CA GLU A 49 -11.50 2.01 2.97
C GLU A 49 -12.58 2.97 3.47
N LYS A 50 -12.63 3.22 4.77
CA LYS A 50 -13.58 4.14 5.38
C LYS A 50 -13.47 5.56 4.81
N ASN A 51 -12.27 5.98 4.47
CA ASN A 51 -12.00 7.32 3.94
C ASN A 51 -11.95 7.35 2.40
N SER A 52 -12.38 6.29 1.74
CA SER A 52 -12.45 6.17 0.28
C SER A 52 -11.09 6.32 -0.39
N LEU A 53 -10.03 5.89 0.29
CA LEU A 53 -8.69 5.84 -0.28
C LEU A 53 -8.44 4.43 -0.81
N GLU A 54 -8.13 4.34 -2.10
CA GLU A 54 -7.86 3.08 -2.78
C GLU A 54 -6.36 2.95 -3.06
N VAL A 55 -5.81 1.78 -2.78
CA VAL A 55 -4.41 1.47 -3.09
C VAL A 55 -4.30 0.98 -4.52
N ILE A 56 -3.39 1.56 -5.28
CA ILE A 56 -3.10 1.16 -6.66
C ILE A 56 -1.87 0.26 -6.65
N ASN A 57 -2.08 -1.03 -6.88
CA ASN A 57 -1.00 -2.03 -6.88
C ASN A 57 -1.16 -2.93 -8.12
N PRO A 58 -0.69 -2.48 -9.29
CA PRO A 58 -0.99 -3.11 -10.56
C PRO A 58 -0.03 -4.24 -10.97
N ILE A 59 0.40 -5.08 -10.05
CA ILE A 59 1.28 -6.21 -10.36
C ILE A 59 0.61 -7.12 -11.40
N ASN A 60 1.31 -7.41 -12.49
CA ASN A 60 0.83 -8.26 -13.58
C ASN A 60 -0.42 -7.74 -14.28
N GLU A 61 -0.71 -6.47 -14.15
CA GLU A 61 -1.81 -5.80 -14.84
C GLU A 61 -1.26 -4.95 -15.99
N LYS A 62 -2.13 -4.60 -16.90
CA LYS A 62 -1.78 -3.73 -18.02
C LYS A 62 -1.42 -2.34 -17.50
N PHE A 63 -0.37 -1.76 -18.07
CA PHE A 63 0.03 -0.39 -17.74
C PHE A 63 -1.07 0.61 -18.12
N ASP A 64 -1.46 1.45 -17.17
CA ASP A 64 -2.45 2.52 -17.36
C ASP A 64 -1.79 3.85 -17.01
N PRO A 65 -1.53 4.72 -18.00
CA PRO A 65 -0.84 6.00 -17.73
C PRO A 65 -1.63 6.96 -16.85
N ASN A 66 -2.93 6.73 -16.66
CA ASN A 66 -3.74 7.56 -15.76
C ASN A 66 -3.52 7.21 -14.28
N LEU A 67 -3.08 5.99 -14.00
CA LEU A 67 -2.92 5.46 -12.64
C LEU A 67 -1.47 5.16 -12.29
N HIS A 68 -0.63 4.92 -13.29
CA HIS A 68 0.74 4.48 -13.11
C HIS A 68 1.73 5.42 -13.77
N GLN A 69 2.96 5.40 -13.27
CA GLN A 69 4.09 6.10 -13.89
C GLN A 69 5.19 5.08 -14.15
N ALA A 70 5.56 4.91 -15.41
CA ALA A 70 6.64 4.01 -15.80
C ALA A 70 7.99 4.67 -15.47
N ILE A 71 8.71 4.12 -14.52
CA ILE A 71 10.03 4.61 -14.12
C ILE A 71 11.11 3.94 -14.93
N LYS A 72 10.87 2.69 -15.34
CA LYS A 72 11.83 1.87 -16.03
C LYS A 72 11.10 0.91 -16.95
N THR A 73 11.74 0.55 -18.07
CA THR A 73 11.24 -0.50 -18.95
C THR A 73 12.26 -1.63 -19.00
N ILE A 74 11.76 -2.85 -19.17
CA ILE A 74 12.61 -4.04 -19.36
C ILE A 74 12.10 -4.87 -20.52
N LYS A 75 12.95 -5.74 -21.03
CA LYS A 75 12.60 -6.72 -22.06
C LYS A 75 12.43 -8.07 -21.41
N ASP A 76 11.34 -8.75 -21.73
CA ASP A 76 11.10 -10.11 -21.31
C ASP A 76 10.17 -10.76 -22.32
N ASP A 77 10.74 -11.56 -23.23
CA ASP A 77 9.99 -12.18 -24.32
C ASP A 77 8.93 -13.17 -23.82
N LYS A 78 9.04 -13.61 -22.58
CA LYS A 78 8.07 -14.52 -21.95
C LYS A 78 6.87 -13.80 -21.40
N LYS A 79 6.92 -12.47 -21.35
CA LYS A 79 5.86 -11.64 -20.79
C LYS A 79 5.28 -10.72 -21.83
N GLU A 80 4.02 -10.40 -21.65
CA GLU A 80 3.29 -9.56 -22.59
C GLU A 80 3.71 -8.11 -22.52
N ASN A 81 3.83 -7.50 -23.68
CA ASN A 81 4.20 -6.10 -23.85
C ASN A 81 3.18 -5.18 -23.16
N ASN A 82 3.64 -4.08 -22.60
CA ASN A 82 2.83 -3.08 -21.89
C ASN A 82 2.20 -3.55 -20.58
N PHE A 83 2.66 -4.66 -20.02
CA PHE A 83 2.23 -5.10 -18.69
C PHE A 83 3.23 -4.63 -17.63
N VAL A 84 2.74 -4.43 -16.43
CA VAL A 84 3.54 -4.05 -15.27
C VAL A 84 4.27 -5.30 -14.75
N ASP A 85 5.59 -5.25 -14.76
CA ASP A 85 6.42 -6.34 -14.24
C ASP A 85 6.64 -6.23 -12.73
N GLU A 86 6.85 -5.01 -12.27
CA GLU A 86 7.17 -4.74 -10.87
C GLU A 86 6.56 -3.42 -10.43
N VAL A 87 6.07 -3.37 -9.21
CA VAL A 87 5.59 -2.14 -8.57
C VAL A 87 6.66 -1.69 -7.58
N LEU A 88 7.37 -0.62 -7.92
CA LEU A 88 8.42 -0.07 -7.07
C LEU A 88 7.83 0.71 -5.90
N GLN A 89 6.70 1.37 -6.13
CA GLN A 89 5.99 2.09 -5.09
C GLN A 89 4.50 2.08 -5.44
N LYS A 90 3.67 1.69 -4.49
CA LYS A 90 2.22 1.68 -4.69
C LYS A 90 1.70 3.10 -4.87
N GLY A 91 0.62 3.24 -5.61
CA GLY A 91 -0.08 4.51 -5.76
C GLY A 91 -1.32 4.57 -4.89
N TYR A 92 -1.96 5.74 -4.87
CA TYR A 92 -3.14 5.98 -4.06
C TYR A 92 -4.12 6.87 -4.78
N LYS A 93 -5.39 6.50 -4.71
CA LYS A 93 -6.49 7.21 -5.33
C LYS A 93 -7.50 7.57 -4.26
N LEU A 94 -7.84 8.83 -4.17
CA LEU A 94 -8.85 9.32 -3.22
C LEU A 94 -10.11 9.67 -3.99
N VAL A 95 -11.16 8.86 -3.82
CA VAL A 95 -12.41 8.96 -4.58
C VAL A 95 -12.09 8.86 -6.09
N ASP A 96 -12.18 9.94 -6.86
CA ASP A 96 -11.93 9.95 -8.30
C ASP A 96 -10.56 10.54 -8.68
N ARG A 97 -9.75 10.88 -7.70
CA ARG A 97 -8.48 11.57 -7.95
C ARG A 97 -7.28 10.75 -7.54
N VAL A 98 -6.36 10.53 -8.47
CA VAL A 98 -5.07 9.93 -8.14
C VAL A 98 -4.25 10.97 -7.41
N ILE A 99 -3.96 10.72 -6.12
CA ILE A 99 -3.12 11.61 -5.33
C ILE A 99 -1.65 11.22 -5.43
N LYS A 100 -1.38 9.96 -5.78
CA LYS A 100 -0.04 9.47 -5.99
C LYS A 100 -0.09 8.30 -6.97
N PRO A 101 0.54 8.41 -8.15
CA PRO A 101 0.53 7.27 -9.09
C PRO A 101 1.44 6.15 -8.59
N ALA A 102 1.15 4.93 -9.02
CA ALA A 102 2.03 3.80 -8.75
C ALA A 102 3.28 3.91 -9.62
N LEU A 103 4.46 3.77 -9.04
CA LEU A 103 5.72 3.77 -9.76
C LEU A 103 6.05 2.34 -10.18
N VAL A 104 6.17 2.10 -11.46
CA VAL A 104 6.20 0.74 -12.00
C VAL A 104 7.32 0.53 -13.02
N VAL A 105 7.66 -0.74 -13.20
CA VAL A 105 8.53 -1.23 -14.28
C VAL A 105 7.62 -1.90 -15.30
N VAL A 106 7.74 -1.51 -16.56
CA VAL A 106 6.86 -1.97 -17.64
C VAL A 106 7.64 -2.82 -18.66
N ILE A 107 6.99 -3.84 -19.18
CA ILE A 107 7.55 -4.69 -20.23
C ILE A 107 7.47 -3.95 -21.57
N LYS A 108 8.61 -3.77 -22.23
CA LYS A 108 8.73 -3.18 -23.57
C LYS A 108 9.65 -4.05 -24.41
N ASN A 109 9.07 -4.98 -25.10
CA ASN A 109 9.79 -5.92 -26.00
C ASN A 109 10.15 -5.29 -27.33
#